data_be3d0c67534877f246d524267c11da2f
#
_entry.id   be3d0c67534877f246d524267c11da2f
#
_cell.length_a   1.000
_cell.length_b   1.000
_cell.length_c   1.000
_cell.angle_alpha   90.00
_cell.angle_beta   90.00
_cell.angle_gamma   90.00
#
_symmetry.space_group_name_H-M   'P 1'
#
loop_
_entity.id
_entity.type
_entity.pdbx_description
1 polymer ?
#
loop_
_entity_poly.entity_id
_entity_poly.type
_entity_poly.pdbx_seq_one_letter_code
_entity_poly.pdbx_strand_id
1 'polypeptide(L)'
;LDTEGKRFQAHGGSVMYWEGAYFWYGENKEFTDPEKGIWHWGVRCYKSADLYNWEDLGLIIPPNTEDPTSSIHPTSLMDRPHIIYNQKTKKFVCWLKIMHRDGTQDETVLTADALTGPYTIVREGLRPLNMSAGDFDLVVAPDGKAYYYFERVHSETICADLTEDYTDVTGYYSTHFPRPYPPYVREATAHFLRKGKHYLVTSGTTSYLPNPSELAIGDSWHGPYTVLGDPHPTDESRTSFHSQISSVFKVPGKKDLYIACADRWLPHRMDVPYELYEKAFADAFGYDSTPEERDAAGRLIPTLEQPNTREADYVWLPFRFDGEMAYLDWHDEWRIEDYE
;
A
#
# COMPACT_ATOMS: atom_id res chain seq x y z
N LEU A 1 -15.67 12.65 -2.23
CA LEU A 1 -15.34 13.90 -2.93
C LEU A 1 -14.66 14.86 -1.97
N ASP A 2 -13.73 15.68 -2.44
CA ASP A 2 -13.11 16.75 -1.67
C ASP A 2 -14.11 17.92 -1.40
N THR A 3 -13.65 18.94 -0.71
CA THR A 3 -14.46 20.12 -0.36
C THR A 3 -14.89 20.96 -1.56
N GLU A 4 -14.31 20.74 -2.73
CA GLU A 4 -14.71 21.36 -4.00
C GLU A 4 -15.61 20.46 -4.86
N GLY A 5 -15.95 19.25 -4.37
CA GLY A 5 -16.75 18.26 -5.08
C GLY A 5 -16.02 17.48 -6.15
N LYS A 6 -14.68 17.46 -6.12
CA LYS A 6 -13.85 16.66 -7.03
C LYS A 6 -13.60 15.27 -6.46
N ARG A 7 -13.35 14.31 -7.33
CA ARG A 7 -12.97 12.94 -6.96
C ARG A 7 -11.59 12.93 -6.30
N PHE A 8 -11.43 12.16 -5.24
CA PHE A 8 -10.12 11.94 -4.63
C PHE A 8 -9.19 11.18 -5.56
N GLN A 9 -7.89 11.51 -5.46
CA GLN A 9 -6.83 10.91 -6.24
C GLN A 9 -5.58 10.75 -5.35
N ALA A 10 -5.68 9.89 -4.33
CA ALA A 10 -4.60 9.57 -3.40
C ALA A 10 -4.57 8.06 -3.14
N HIS A 11 -4.18 7.30 -4.18
CA HIS A 11 -4.22 5.84 -4.17
C HIS A 11 -2.91 5.24 -3.63
N GLY A 12 -2.99 4.03 -3.06
CA GLY A 12 -1.83 3.26 -2.60
C GLY A 12 -0.99 3.91 -1.50
N GLY A 13 -1.44 5.04 -0.95
CA GLY A 13 -0.70 5.83 0.02
C GLY A 13 -1.15 5.63 1.46
N SER A 14 -1.03 6.68 2.27
CA SER A 14 -1.31 6.63 3.70
C SER A 14 -1.86 7.96 4.24
N VAL A 15 -2.26 7.93 5.51
CA VAL A 15 -2.67 9.12 6.27
C VAL A 15 -1.66 9.40 7.37
N MET A 16 -1.14 10.61 7.40
CA MET A 16 -0.28 11.11 8.49
C MET A 16 -1.02 12.16 9.30
N TYR A 17 -1.02 12.03 10.63
CA TYR A 17 -1.44 13.10 11.52
C TYR A 17 -0.24 13.97 11.89
N TRP A 18 -0.29 15.25 11.52
CA TRP A 18 0.81 16.19 11.70
C TRP A 18 0.29 17.56 12.11
N GLU A 19 0.86 18.15 13.16
CA GLU A 19 0.52 19.51 13.65
C GLU A 19 -1.00 19.78 13.78
N GLY A 20 -1.73 18.77 14.28
CA GLY A 20 -3.17 18.93 14.55
C GLY A 20 -4.10 18.67 13.36
N ALA A 21 -3.59 18.22 12.23
CA ALA A 21 -4.38 17.89 11.04
C ALA A 21 -3.98 16.52 10.47
N TYR A 22 -4.90 15.92 9.72
CA TYR A 22 -4.66 14.72 8.93
C TYR A 22 -4.23 15.12 7.52
N PHE A 23 -3.23 14.42 7.00
CA PHE A 23 -2.75 14.55 5.63
C PHE A 23 -2.85 13.19 4.96
N TRP A 24 -3.73 13.07 4.00
CA TRP A 24 -3.91 11.89 3.17
C TRP A 24 -3.21 12.11 1.84
N TYR A 25 -2.24 11.27 1.53
CA TYR A 25 -1.46 11.37 0.29
C TYR A 25 -1.41 10.00 -0.41
N GLY A 26 -1.22 10.04 -1.71
CA GLY A 26 -1.17 8.85 -2.54
C GLY A 26 -0.91 9.16 -4.01
N GLU A 27 -0.89 8.12 -4.81
CA GLU A 27 -0.73 8.20 -6.25
C GLU A 27 -1.90 8.98 -6.88
N ASN A 28 -1.57 9.96 -7.71
CA ASN A 28 -2.57 10.60 -8.54
C ASN A 28 -2.75 9.79 -9.84
N LYS A 29 -3.92 9.19 -10.00
CA LYS A 29 -4.31 8.42 -11.20
C LYS A 29 -5.22 9.20 -12.16
N GLU A 30 -5.49 10.47 -11.90
CA GLU A 30 -6.44 11.30 -12.67
C GLU A 30 -6.20 11.28 -14.19
N PHE A 31 -4.93 11.26 -14.59
CA PHE A 31 -4.52 11.29 -16.00
C PHE A 31 -3.96 9.95 -16.51
N THR A 32 -4.13 8.85 -15.74
CA THR A 32 -3.70 7.52 -16.18
C THR A 32 -4.34 7.17 -17.52
N ASP A 33 -3.50 6.78 -18.48
CA ASP A 33 -3.90 6.46 -19.85
C ASP A 33 -3.00 5.34 -20.38
N PRO A 34 -3.48 4.08 -20.34
CA PRO A 34 -2.70 2.93 -20.80
C PRO A 34 -2.27 3.02 -22.28
N GLU A 35 -3.09 3.66 -23.14
CA GLU A 35 -2.77 3.82 -24.57
C GLU A 35 -1.58 4.74 -24.80
N LYS A 36 -1.43 5.76 -23.93
CA LYS A 36 -0.28 6.68 -23.94
C LYS A 36 0.86 6.24 -23.02
N GLY A 37 0.68 5.12 -22.30
CA GLY A 37 1.63 4.64 -21.30
C GLY A 37 1.71 5.51 -20.04
N ILE A 38 0.73 6.38 -19.80
CA ILE A 38 0.68 7.20 -18.58
C ILE A 38 0.19 6.34 -17.41
N TRP A 39 1.03 6.16 -16.42
CA TRP A 39 0.76 5.34 -15.25
C TRP A 39 0.29 6.15 -14.04
N HIS A 40 0.87 7.31 -13.82
CA HIS A 40 0.54 8.22 -12.72
C HIS A 40 0.72 9.68 -13.12
N TRP A 41 0.26 10.59 -12.26
CA TRP A 41 0.51 12.04 -12.41
C TRP A 41 1.07 12.63 -11.11
N GLY A 42 2.08 11.98 -10.53
CA GLY A 42 2.72 12.38 -9.28
C GLY A 42 1.97 11.91 -8.03
N VAL A 43 2.30 12.51 -6.90
CA VAL A 43 1.69 12.25 -5.59
C VAL A 43 0.86 13.45 -5.17
N ARG A 44 -0.43 13.22 -4.92
CA ARG A 44 -1.39 14.23 -4.46
C ARG A 44 -1.59 14.12 -2.95
N CYS A 45 -1.93 15.25 -2.32
CA CYS A 45 -2.18 15.31 -0.90
C CYS A 45 -3.46 16.08 -0.60
N TYR A 46 -4.19 15.60 0.39
CA TYR A 46 -5.38 16.24 0.95
C TYR A 46 -5.18 16.49 2.44
N LYS A 47 -5.81 17.54 2.96
CA LYS A 47 -5.76 17.90 4.38
C LYS A 47 -7.15 17.90 4.99
N SER A 48 -7.27 17.38 6.21
CA SER A 48 -8.51 17.41 6.99
C SER A 48 -8.24 17.69 8.46
N ALA A 49 -9.17 18.36 9.11
CA ALA A 49 -9.19 18.53 10.56
C ALA A 49 -10.02 17.43 11.25
N ASP A 50 -10.91 16.75 10.53
CA ASP A 50 -11.98 15.91 11.08
C ASP A 50 -12.14 14.53 10.41
N LEU A 51 -11.34 14.22 9.37
CA LEU A 51 -11.41 13.01 8.53
C LEU A 51 -12.66 12.96 7.61
N TYR A 52 -13.56 13.94 7.66
CA TYR A 52 -14.76 14.01 6.82
C TYR A 52 -14.60 15.02 5.68
N ASN A 53 -14.02 16.18 6.00
CA ASN A 53 -13.86 17.28 5.07
C ASN A 53 -12.39 17.38 4.65
N TRP A 54 -12.12 17.12 3.38
CA TRP A 54 -10.77 17.06 2.83
C TRP A 54 -10.52 18.18 1.83
N GLU A 55 -9.58 19.05 2.14
CA GLU A 55 -9.08 20.11 1.27
C GLU A 55 -7.99 19.54 0.34
N ASP A 56 -8.11 19.78 -0.96
CA ASP A 56 -7.10 19.40 -1.94
C ASP A 56 -5.90 20.36 -1.86
N LEU A 57 -4.74 19.85 -1.50
CA LEU A 57 -3.48 20.61 -1.48
C LEU A 57 -2.69 20.51 -2.79
N GLY A 58 -3.20 19.78 -3.77
CA GLY A 58 -2.53 19.54 -5.05
C GLY A 58 -1.41 18.50 -4.97
N LEU A 59 -0.50 18.60 -5.93
CA LEU A 59 0.63 17.66 -6.04
C LEU A 59 1.77 18.06 -5.10
N ILE A 60 2.09 17.20 -4.15
CA ILE A 60 3.25 17.39 -3.26
C ILE A 60 4.54 16.84 -3.90
N ILE A 61 4.41 15.87 -4.81
CA ILE A 61 5.49 15.40 -5.69
C ILE A 61 4.93 15.47 -7.12
N PRO A 62 5.18 16.55 -7.87
CA PRO A 62 4.75 16.65 -9.25
C PRO A 62 5.53 15.68 -10.14
N PRO A 63 4.94 15.20 -11.26
CA PRO A 63 5.67 14.36 -12.21
C PRO A 63 6.77 15.16 -12.90
N ASN A 64 7.89 14.50 -13.21
CA ASN A 64 8.92 15.06 -14.09
C ASN A 64 8.57 14.73 -15.54
N THR A 65 7.96 15.66 -16.25
CA THR A 65 7.56 15.47 -17.66
C THR A 65 8.67 15.74 -18.66
N GLU A 66 9.81 16.27 -18.22
CA GLU A 66 10.92 16.67 -19.09
C GLU A 66 11.93 15.55 -19.30
N ASP A 67 12.13 14.70 -18.28
CA ASP A 67 13.09 13.59 -18.33
C ASP A 67 12.36 12.23 -18.33
N PRO A 68 12.27 11.55 -19.48
CA PRO A 68 11.60 10.26 -19.58
C PRO A 68 12.32 9.10 -18.86
N THR A 69 13.53 9.34 -18.34
CA THR A 69 14.28 8.35 -17.56
C THR A 69 14.07 8.51 -16.05
N SER A 70 13.47 9.60 -15.63
CA SER A 70 13.18 9.87 -14.20
C SER A 70 12.17 8.86 -13.66
N SER A 71 12.42 8.38 -12.45
CA SER A 71 11.52 7.48 -11.70
C SER A 71 10.13 8.10 -11.43
N ILE A 72 10.02 9.43 -11.47
CA ILE A 72 8.74 10.15 -11.33
C ILE A 72 8.20 10.69 -12.66
N HIS A 73 8.70 10.22 -13.83
CA HIS A 73 8.09 10.52 -15.10
C HIS A 73 6.71 9.86 -15.22
N PRO A 74 5.70 10.47 -15.85
CA PRO A 74 4.34 9.91 -15.96
C PRO A 74 4.25 8.49 -16.51
N THR A 75 5.22 8.04 -17.29
CA THR A 75 5.30 6.68 -17.86
C THR A 75 6.09 5.68 -17.00
N SER A 76 6.69 6.14 -15.90
CA SER A 76 7.28 5.26 -14.90
C SER A 76 6.16 4.52 -14.15
N LEU A 77 6.36 3.26 -13.83
CA LEU A 77 5.39 2.48 -13.07
C LEU A 77 5.59 2.74 -11.57
N MET A 78 5.36 3.98 -11.16
CA MET A 78 5.51 4.45 -9.78
C MET A 78 4.24 4.19 -8.99
N ASP A 79 4.38 3.51 -7.85
CA ASP A 79 3.31 3.18 -6.92
C ASP A 79 3.70 3.43 -5.46
N ARG A 80 2.74 3.28 -4.56
CA ARG A 80 2.90 3.16 -3.09
C ARG A 80 3.73 4.27 -2.45
N PRO A 81 3.40 5.56 -2.61
CA PRO A 81 4.10 6.61 -1.87
C PRO A 81 3.86 6.45 -0.37
N HIS A 82 4.94 6.38 0.42
CA HIS A 82 4.89 6.41 1.87
C HIS A 82 5.83 7.47 2.42
N ILE A 83 5.33 8.29 3.36
CA ILE A 83 6.06 9.40 3.96
C ILE A 83 6.20 9.16 5.46
N ILE A 84 7.43 9.28 5.98
CA ILE A 84 7.73 9.27 7.42
C ILE A 84 8.55 10.50 7.80
N TYR A 85 8.42 10.94 9.05
CA TYR A 85 9.16 12.09 9.55
C TYR A 85 10.35 11.66 10.40
N ASN A 86 11.53 12.18 10.06
CA ASN A 86 12.75 11.94 10.80
C ASN A 86 13.01 13.08 11.80
N GLN A 87 12.83 12.79 13.08
CA GLN A 87 13.00 13.76 14.17
C GLN A 87 14.44 14.29 14.28
N LYS A 88 15.43 13.49 13.89
CA LYS A 88 16.86 13.86 13.99
C LYS A 88 17.28 14.80 12.88
N THR A 89 16.95 14.47 11.64
CA THR A 89 17.31 15.28 10.47
C THR A 89 16.31 16.39 10.19
N LYS A 90 15.13 16.37 10.84
CA LYS A 90 14.01 17.28 10.61
C LYS A 90 13.49 17.22 9.17
N LYS A 91 13.57 16.06 8.54
CA LYS A 91 13.11 15.84 7.15
C LYS A 91 11.89 14.93 7.11
N PHE A 92 11.00 15.19 6.20
CA PHE A 92 10.05 14.22 5.68
C PHE A 92 10.76 13.38 4.63
N VAL A 93 10.68 12.06 4.76
CA VAL A 93 11.30 11.09 3.86
C VAL A 93 10.19 10.31 3.18
N CYS A 94 10.13 10.39 1.87
CA CYS A 94 9.16 9.68 1.04
C CYS A 94 9.87 8.58 0.26
N TRP A 95 9.32 7.37 0.30
CA TRP A 95 9.72 6.27 -0.57
C TRP A 95 8.63 6.01 -1.59
N LEU A 96 9.03 5.65 -2.81
CA LEU A 96 8.16 5.32 -3.94
C LEU A 96 8.62 3.99 -4.52
N LYS A 97 7.70 3.06 -4.70
CA LYS A 97 7.97 1.80 -5.43
C LYS A 97 8.00 2.07 -6.94
N ILE A 98 9.00 1.56 -7.62
CA ILE A 98 9.12 1.64 -9.07
C ILE A 98 9.17 0.22 -9.66
N MET A 99 8.20 -0.12 -10.48
CA MET A 99 8.20 -1.38 -11.22
C MET A 99 8.88 -1.20 -12.58
N HIS A 100 9.58 -2.23 -13.02
CA HIS A 100 10.19 -2.28 -14.34
C HIS A 100 9.52 -3.33 -15.22
N ARG A 101 9.61 -3.15 -16.53
CA ARG A 101 8.97 -4.04 -17.52
C ARG A 101 9.55 -5.47 -17.53
N ASP A 102 10.72 -5.68 -16.96
CA ASP A 102 11.35 -6.99 -16.79
C ASP A 102 10.88 -7.71 -15.51
N GLY A 103 9.96 -7.12 -14.76
CA GLY A 103 9.41 -7.65 -13.51
C GLY A 103 10.26 -7.33 -12.27
N THR A 104 11.41 -6.68 -12.41
CA THR A 104 12.16 -6.19 -11.24
C THR A 104 11.50 -4.94 -10.67
N GLN A 105 11.72 -4.71 -9.37
CA GLN A 105 11.19 -3.54 -8.67
C GLN A 105 12.29 -2.96 -7.78
N ASP A 106 12.31 -1.65 -7.67
CA ASP A 106 13.22 -0.88 -6.82
C ASP A 106 12.52 0.34 -6.21
N GLU A 107 13.26 1.10 -5.42
CA GLU A 107 12.74 2.24 -4.70
C GLU A 107 13.38 3.55 -5.16
N THR A 108 12.58 4.60 -5.16
CA THR A 108 13.04 5.99 -5.22
C THR A 108 12.78 6.65 -3.88
N VAL A 109 13.79 7.31 -3.33
CA VAL A 109 13.71 8.00 -2.04
C VAL A 109 13.86 9.50 -2.24
N LEU A 110 12.92 10.25 -1.65
CA LEU A 110 12.90 11.71 -1.70
C LEU A 110 12.87 12.29 -0.28
N THR A 111 13.36 13.51 -0.13
CA THR A 111 13.28 14.24 1.14
C THR A 111 12.74 15.65 0.96
N ALA A 112 12.10 16.19 2.01
CA ALA A 112 11.60 17.54 2.06
C ALA A 112 11.71 18.14 3.46
N ASP A 113 11.70 19.47 3.57
CA ASP A 113 11.64 20.20 4.85
C ASP A 113 10.19 20.32 5.38
N ALA A 114 9.21 20.21 4.52
CA ALA A 114 7.78 20.23 4.86
C ALA A 114 7.07 19.00 4.28
N LEU A 115 5.99 18.55 4.94
CA LEU A 115 5.20 17.42 4.48
C LEU A 115 4.65 17.61 3.06
N THR A 116 4.30 18.84 2.72
CA THR A 116 3.78 19.21 1.39
C THR A 116 4.88 19.53 0.37
N GLY A 117 6.16 19.27 0.72
CA GLY A 117 7.29 19.50 -0.18
C GLY A 117 7.85 20.93 -0.12
N PRO A 118 8.68 21.32 -1.12
CA PRO A 118 9.07 20.52 -2.27
C PRO A 118 9.97 19.32 -1.90
N TYR A 119 9.73 18.19 -2.54
CA TYR A 119 10.53 16.97 -2.38
C TYR A 119 11.68 16.95 -3.39
N THR A 120 12.84 16.50 -2.93
CA THR A 120 14.04 16.30 -3.75
C THR A 120 14.42 14.83 -3.74
N ILE A 121 14.65 14.24 -4.90
CA ILE A 121 15.13 12.86 -5.04
C ILE A 121 16.55 12.80 -4.47
N VAL A 122 16.77 11.86 -3.54
CA VAL A 122 18.06 11.59 -2.94
C VAL A 122 18.63 10.23 -3.35
N ARG A 123 17.76 9.30 -3.78
CA ARG A 123 18.13 8.02 -4.34
C ARG A 123 17.14 7.60 -5.43
N GLU A 124 17.64 7.03 -6.50
CA GLU A 124 16.85 6.31 -7.53
C GLU A 124 17.45 4.92 -7.76
N GLY A 125 16.60 3.95 -8.11
CA GLY A 125 17.02 2.60 -8.38
C GLY A 125 17.59 1.88 -7.14
N LEU A 126 17.14 2.27 -5.94
CA LEU A 126 17.54 1.62 -4.70
C LEU A 126 16.94 0.22 -4.63
N ARG A 127 17.79 -0.79 -4.55
CA ARG A 127 17.40 -2.18 -4.29
C ARG A 127 17.76 -2.55 -2.86
N PRO A 128 16.82 -2.39 -1.91
CA PRO A 128 17.09 -2.69 -0.50
C PRO A 128 17.58 -4.11 -0.33
N LEU A 129 18.71 -4.31 0.37
CA LEU A 129 19.33 -5.63 0.58
C LEU A 129 19.71 -6.35 -0.73
N ASN A 130 19.85 -5.64 -1.86
CA ASN A 130 19.98 -6.17 -3.22
C ASN A 130 18.79 -7.06 -3.66
N MET A 131 17.63 -6.89 -3.06
CA MET A 131 16.39 -7.58 -3.40
C MET A 131 15.54 -6.76 -4.39
N SER A 132 14.66 -7.43 -5.13
CA SER A 132 13.53 -6.78 -5.82
C SER A 132 12.47 -6.50 -4.78
N ALA A 133 12.16 -5.22 -4.55
CA ALA A 133 11.28 -4.75 -3.49
C ALA A 133 9.93 -4.33 -4.07
N GLY A 134 8.87 -5.04 -3.66
CA GLY A 134 7.48 -4.81 -4.05
C GLY A 134 6.75 -3.85 -3.09
N ASP A 135 5.46 -4.10 -2.92
CA ASP A 135 4.62 -3.29 -2.03
C ASP A 135 5.17 -3.25 -0.60
N PHE A 136 5.07 -2.09 0.03
CA PHE A 136 5.73 -1.85 1.31
C PHE A 136 4.96 -0.92 2.25
N ASP A 137 5.40 -0.91 3.51
CA ASP A 137 5.05 0.08 4.53
C ASP A 137 6.31 0.58 5.24
N LEU A 138 6.26 1.83 5.69
CA LEU A 138 7.31 2.48 6.48
C LEU A 138 6.77 2.86 7.86
N VAL A 139 7.49 2.50 8.90
CA VAL A 139 7.05 2.75 10.27
C VAL A 139 8.16 3.33 11.11
N VAL A 140 7.86 4.37 11.89
CA VAL A 140 8.77 4.95 12.86
C VAL A 140 8.38 4.52 14.28
N ALA A 141 9.31 3.89 14.97
CA ALA A 141 9.14 3.49 16.37
C ALA A 141 9.25 4.70 17.32
N PRO A 142 8.71 4.59 18.55
CA PRO A 142 8.80 5.66 19.54
C PRO A 142 10.24 6.08 19.92
N ASP A 143 11.21 5.20 19.74
CA ASP A 143 12.64 5.47 20.00
C ASP A 143 13.35 6.17 18.81
N GLY A 144 12.64 6.41 17.71
CA GLY A 144 13.16 7.05 16.51
C GLY A 144 13.86 6.10 15.54
N LYS A 145 13.88 4.80 15.79
CA LYS A 145 14.23 3.82 14.76
C LYS A 145 13.09 3.71 13.76
N ALA A 146 13.41 3.34 12.53
CA ALA A 146 12.40 3.12 11.51
C ALA A 146 12.60 1.78 10.82
N TYR A 147 11.48 1.23 10.36
CA TYR A 147 11.40 -0.09 9.79
C TYR A 147 10.70 -0.02 8.43
N TYR A 148 11.18 -0.87 7.52
CA TYR A 148 10.69 -1.03 6.17
C TYR A 148 10.19 -2.46 6.01
N TYR A 149 8.84 -2.61 5.87
CA TYR A 149 8.20 -3.88 5.60
C TYR A 149 7.88 -3.94 4.11
N PHE A 150 8.43 -4.90 3.38
CA PHE A 150 8.22 -5.00 1.95
C PHE A 150 8.08 -6.44 1.47
N GLU A 151 7.37 -6.61 0.38
CA GLU A 151 7.39 -7.85 -0.36
C GLU A 151 8.74 -7.99 -1.09
N ARG A 152 9.49 -9.05 -0.80
CA ARG A 152 10.50 -9.52 -1.74
C ARG A 152 9.75 -10.19 -2.88
N VAL A 153 9.75 -9.54 -4.04
CA VAL A 153 8.84 -9.83 -5.15
C VAL A 153 8.63 -11.32 -5.39
N HIS A 154 7.37 -11.73 -5.28
CA HIS A 154 6.82 -13.06 -5.47
C HIS A 154 7.41 -14.16 -4.56
N SER A 155 7.80 -13.80 -3.31
CA SER A 155 8.34 -14.80 -2.38
C SER A 155 7.91 -14.64 -0.92
N GLU A 156 8.27 -13.56 -0.25
CA GLU A 156 8.09 -13.40 1.20
C GLU A 156 8.03 -11.94 1.62
N THR A 157 7.59 -11.67 2.84
CA THR A 157 7.66 -10.34 3.44
C THR A 157 8.97 -10.17 4.19
N ILE A 158 9.66 -9.06 3.97
CA ILE A 158 10.88 -8.67 4.66
C ILE A 158 10.56 -7.53 5.64
N CYS A 159 11.12 -7.57 6.84
CA CYS A 159 11.24 -6.42 7.72
C CYS A 159 12.72 -6.03 7.80
N ALA A 160 13.06 -4.82 7.40
CA ALA A 160 14.44 -4.30 7.45
C ALA A 160 14.53 -3.04 8.30
N ASP A 161 15.65 -2.89 9.04
CA ASP A 161 15.96 -1.65 9.76
C ASP A 161 16.40 -0.58 8.75
N LEU A 162 15.82 0.63 8.84
CA LEU A 162 16.29 1.79 8.08
C LEU A 162 17.55 2.39 8.70
N THR A 163 18.34 3.06 7.86
CA THR A 163 19.44 3.93 8.31
C THR A 163 18.93 5.08 9.17
N GLU A 164 19.82 5.75 9.89
CA GLU A 164 19.48 6.83 10.82
C GLU A 164 18.77 8.02 10.15
N ASP A 165 19.02 8.26 8.87
CA ASP A 165 18.39 9.30 8.06
C ASP A 165 17.14 8.80 7.29
N TYR A 166 16.79 7.51 7.40
CA TYR A 166 15.68 6.82 6.75
C TYR A 166 15.77 6.74 5.21
N THR A 167 16.95 6.96 4.65
CA THR A 167 17.11 6.98 3.19
C THR A 167 17.65 5.68 2.59
N ASP A 168 17.94 4.67 3.44
CA ASP A 168 18.45 3.35 3.05
C ASP A 168 18.16 2.33 4.14
N VAL A 169 18.53 1.07 3.92
CA VAL A 169 18.48 -0.01 4.92
C VAL A 169 19.86 -0.27 5.53
N THR A 170 19.89 -0.69 6.81
CA THR A 170 21.16 -0.95 7.54
C THR A 170 21.81 -2.27 7.12
N GLY A 171 21.06 -3.19 6.53
CA GLY A 171 21.47 -4.57 6.26
C GLY A 171 20.96 -5.58 7.29
N TYR A 172 20.42 -5.14 8.43
CA TYR A 172 19.73 -6.02 9.36
C TYR A 172 18.27 -6.21 8.94
N TYR A 173 17.82 -7.48 8.82
CA TYR A 173 16.47 -7.82 8.39
C TYR A 173 16.01 -9.17 8.91
N SER A 174 14.70 -9.40 8.84
CA SER A 174 14.04 -10.69 9.08
C SER A 174 13.06 -11.00 7.93
N THR A 175 12.73 -12.30 7.79
CA THR A 175 11.84 -12.81 6.74
C THR A 175 10.60 -13.42 7.36
N HIS A 176 9.45 -13.20 6.72
CA HIS A 176 8.13 -13.62 7.19
C HIS A 176 7.28 -14.12 6.03
N PHE A 177 6.36 -15.04 6.31
CA PHE A 177 5.32 -15.51 5.39
C PHE A 177 5.85 -15.99 4.02
N PRO A 178 6.86 -16.89 3.97
CA PRO A 178 7.29 -17.44 2.71
C PRO A 178 6.13 -18.19 2.05
N ARG A 179 5.90 -17.90 0.78
CA ARG A 179 4.86 -18.53 -0.05
C ARG A 179 5.50 -18.95 -1.38
N PRO A 180 4.93 -19.97 -2.05
CA PRO A 180 5.59 -20.52 -3.24
C PRO A 180 5.53 -19.59 -4.46
N TYR A 181 4.39 -18.94 -4.71
CA TYR A 181 4.16 -18.11 -5.89
C TYR A 181 2.81 -17.35 -5.76
N PRO A 182 2.56 -16.32 -6.61
CA PRO A 182 1.23 -15.73 -6.75
C PRO A 182 0.13 -16.75 -7.11
N PRO A 183 -1.09 -16.61 -6.58
CA PRO A 183 -1.58 -15.47 -5.80
C PRO A 183 -1.29 -15.57 -4.29
N TYR A 184 -0.59 -16.59 -3.85
CA TYR A 184 -0.43 -16.90 -2.41
C TYR A 184 0.60 -16.03 -1.70
N VAL A 185 1.55 -15.45 -2.43
CA VAL A 185 2.53 -14.49 -1.89
C VAL A 185 1.80 -13.27 -1.32
N ARG A 186 2.36 -12.70 -0.23
CA ARG A 186 1.73 -11.59 0.48
C ARG A 186 2.38 -10.27 0.09
N GLU A 187 1.55 -9.33 -0.35
CA GLU A 187 1.92 -7.95 -0.72
C GLU A 187 1.06 -6.92 0.02
N ALA A 188 1.15 -5.65 -0.33
CA ALA A 188 0.41 -4.54 0.27
C ALA A 188 0.46 -4.57 1.80
N THR A 189 1.65 -4.77 2.35
CA THR A 189 1.85 -4.83 3.80
C THR A 189 1.47 -3.51 4.44
N ALA A 190 0.64 -3.55 5.49
CA ALA A 190 0.30 -2.43 6.34
C ALA A 190 0.53 -2.82 7.81
N HIS A 191 1.38 -2.06 8.50
CA HIS A 191 1.72 -2.30 9.90
C HIS A 191 0.96 -1.37 10.84
N PHE A 192 0.53 -1.87 11.97
CA PHE A 192 0.10 -1.04 13.09
C PHE A 192 0.48 -1.62 14.45
N LEU A 193 0.69 -0.73 15.42
CA LEU A 193 1.04 -1.09 16.80
C LEU A 193 -0.17 -0.89 17.71
N ARG A 194 -0.59 -1.95 18.43
CA ARG A 194 -1.67 -1.89 19.39
C ARG A 194 -1.30 -2.62 20.67
N LYS A 195 -1.35 -1.92 21.82
CA LYS A 195 -1.07 -2.48 23.15
C LYS A 195 0.25 -3.26 23.23
N GLY A 196 1.29 -2.76 22.57
CA GLY A 196 2.60 -3.39 22.52
C GLY A 196 2.72 -4.59 21.56
N LYS A 197 1.67 -4.93 20.84
CA LYS A 197 1.69 -5.97 19.80
C LYS A 197 1.77 -5.34 18.42
N HIS A 198 2.53 -5.97 17.54
CA HIS A 198 2.71 -5.59 16.15
C HIS A 198 1.74 -6.38 15.28
N TYR A 199 0.99 -5.69 14.47
CA TYR A 199 0.06 -6.28 13.51
C TYR A 199 0.54 -6.00 12.10
N LEU A 200 0.41 -7.00 11.23
CA LEU A 200 0.62 -6.86 9.78
C LEU A 200 -0.66 -7.32 9.08
N VAL A 201 -1.17 -6.46 8.21
CA VAL A 201 -2.23 -6.82 7.27
C VAL A 201 -1.61 -6.88 5.88
N THR A 202 -1.92 -7.91 5.13
CA THR A 202 -1.38 -8.12 3.78
C THR A 202 -2.48 -8.60 2.84
N SER A 203 -2.30 -8.41 1.54
CA SER A 203 -3.12 -9.05 0.50
C SER A 203 -2.36 -10.17 -0.21
N GLY A 204 -3.06 -11.01 -0.97
CA GLY A 204 -2.44 -11.89 -1.96
C GLY A 204 -2.00 -11.10 -3.18
N THR A 205 -1.27 -11.74 -4.09
CA THR A 205 -0.73 -11.12 -5.30
C THR A 205 -1.60 -11.46 -6.50
N THR A 206 -2.53 -10.56 -6.83
CA THR A 206 -3.49 -10.70 -7.95
C THR A 206 -3.59 -9.42 -8.79
N SER A 207 -2.51 -8.65 -8.89
CA SER A 207 -2.51 -7.34 -9.56
C SER A 207 -3.60 -6.42 -8.97
N TYR A 208 -4.43 -5.78 -9.79
CA TYR A 208 -5.53 -4.92 -9.31
C TYR A 208 -6.81 -5.67 -8.92
N LEU A 209 -6.89 -6.98 -9.17
CA LEU A 209 -8.04 -7.79 -8.75
C LEU A 209 -8.00 -8.01 -7.23
N PRO A 210 -9.10 -7.75 -6.50
CA PRO A 210 -9.11 -7.86 -5.05
C PRO A 210 -9.08 -9.32 -4.58
N ASN A 211 -8.50 -9.57 -3.41
CA ASN A 211 -8.29 -10.91 -2.88
C ASN A 211 -8.41 -10.93 -1.35
N PRO A 212 -8.41 -12.10 -0.69
CA PRO A 212 -8.47 -12.18 0.77
C PRO A 212 -7.27 -11.55 1.43
N SER A 213 -7.50 -10.67 2.40
CA SER A 213 -6.45 -10.18 3.29
C SER A 213 -6.02 -11.25 4.29
N GLU A 214 -4.82 -11.10 4.83
CA GLU A 214 -4.30 -11.93 5.93
C GLU A 214 -3.78 -11.02 7.03
N LEU A 215 -4.25 -11.26 8.25
CA LEU A 215 -3.80 -10.56 9.46
C LEU A 215 -2.80 -11.44 10.20
N ALA A 216 -1.72 -10.83 10.68
CA ALA A 216 -0.75 -11.49 11.55
C ALA A 216 -0.38 -10.61 12.74
N ILE A 217 0.06 -11.25 13.84
CA ILE A 217 0.45 -10.59 15.08
C ILE A 217 1.85 -11.04 15.52
N GLY A 218 2.62 -10.13 16.11
CA GLY A 218 3.95 -10.39 16.65
C GLY A 218 4.26 -9.57 17.90
N ASP A 219 5.31 -9.95 18.62
CA ASP A 219 5.74 -9.29 19.86
C ASP A 219 6.84 -8.25 19.65
N SER A 220 7.41 -8.18 18.44
CA SER A 220 8.46 -7.25 18.11
C SER A 220 8.37 -6.82 16.63
N TRP A 221 9.11 -5.77 16.24
CA TRP A 221 9.23 -5.30 14.86
C TRP A 221 9.63 -6.41 13.89
N HIS A 222 10.54 -7.27 14.30
CA HIS A 222 11.04 -8.40 13.51
C HIS A 222 10.30 -9.72 13.80
N GLY A 223 9.15 -9.66 14.48
CA GLY A 223 8.37 -10.84 14.83
C GLY A 223 9.00 -11.69 15.98
N PRO A 224 8.82 -13.02 15.97
CA PRO A 224 8.10 -13.77 14.95
C PRO A 224 6.62 -13.36 14.86
N TYR A 225 6.04 -13.48 13.66
CA TYR A 225 4.62 -13.21 13.44
C TYR A 225 3.83 -14.52 13.33
N THR A 226 2.65 -14.52 13.95
CA THR A 226 1.67 -15.61 13.86
C THR A 226 0.49 -15.12 13.03
N VAL A 227 0.13 -15.87 11.98
CA VAL A 227 -1.04 -15.59 11.15
C VAL A 227 -2.31 -15.86 11.97
N LEU A 228 -3.22 -14.89 12.00
CA LEU A 228 -4.52 -14.97 12.68
C LEU A 228 -5.67 -15.32 11.70
N GLY A 229 -5.49 -15.08 10.41
CA GLY A 229 -6.48 -15.35 9.35
C GLY A 229 -6.99 -14.09 8.66
N ASP A 230 -8.10 -14.23 7.93
CA ASP A 230 -8.74 -13.14 7.21
C ASP A 230 -9.47 -12.20 8.19
N PRO A 231 -9.20 -10.89 8.17
CA PRO A 231 -9.89 -9.93 9.02
C PRO A 231 -11.32 -9.59 8.54
N HIS A 232 -11.80 -10.08 7.40
CA HIS A 232 -13.12 -9.76 6.81
C HIS A 232 -14.14 -10.91 6.99
N PRO A 233 -14.68 -11.13 8.21
CA PRO A 233 -15.43 -12.35 8.54
C PRO A 233 -16.77 -12.49 7.81
N THR A 234 -17.28 -11.39 7.25
CA THR A 234 -18.58 -11.36 6.55
C THR A 234 -18.44 -11.18 5.04
N ASP A 235 -17.22 -11.16 4.51
CA ASP A 235 -16.98 -11.08 3.06
C ASP A 235 -17.01 -12.46 2.41
N GLU A 236 -18.20 -12.91 2.03
CA GLU A 236 -18.39 -14.19 1.32
C GLU A 236 -17.70 -14.22 -0.05
N SER A 237 -17.44 -13.04 -0.64
CA SER A 237 -16.75 -12.94 -1.94
C SER A 237 -15.25 -13.21 -1.87
N ARG A 238 -14.67 -13.22 -0.67
CA ARG A 238 -13.21 -13.41 -0.45
C ARG A 238 -12.34 -12.38 -1.19
N THR A 239 -12.78 -11.13 -1.21
CA THR A 239 -12.16 -10.04 -1.96
C THR A 239 -11.78 -8.84 -1.07
N SER A 240 -11.85 -9.01 0.27
CA SER A 240 -11.67 -7.93 1.25
C SER A 240 -12.63 -6.76 0.96
N PHE A 241 -13.92 -7.09 0.72
CA PHE A 241 -14.96 -6.16 0.29
C PHE A 241 -14.61 -5.44 -1.02
N HIS A 242 -14.01 -6.14 -1.99
CA HIS A 242 -13.51 -5.62 -3.28
C HIS A 242 -12.50 -4.49 -3.10
N SER A 243 -11.54 -4.68 -2.20
CA SER A 243 -10.52 -3.67 -1.92
C SER A 243 -9.19 -4.28 -1.49
N GLN A 244 -8.13 -3.46 -1.51
CA GLN A 244 -6.80 -3.79 -1.02
C GLN A 244 -6.35 -2.73 -0.02
N ILE A 245 -6.03 -3.15 1.21
CA ILE A 245 -5.53 -2.24 2.24
C ILE A 245 -4.14 -1.75 1.85
N SER A 246 -3.94 -0.45 1.84
CA SER A 246 -2.66 0.21 1.58
C SER A 246 -1.96 0.68 2.86
N SER A 247 -2.73 1.02 3.89
CA SER A 247 -2.19 1.48 5.16
C SER A 247 -3.21 1.35 6.29
N VAL A 248 -2.72 1.41 7.53
CA VAL A 248 -3.55 1.48 8.73
C VAL A 248 -3.05 2.63 9.59
N PHE A 249 -3.93 3.50 10.05
CA PHE A 249 -3.57 4.54 10.99
C PHE A 249 -4.46 4.55 12.23
N LYS A 250 -3.88 4.95 13.37
CA LYS A 250 -4.61 5.18 14.61
C LYS A 250 -5.14 6.60 14.65
N VAL A 251 -6.42 6.77 14.97
CA VAL A 251 -7.01 8.10 15.15
C VAL A 251 -6.54 8.69 16.49
N PRO A 252 -5.82 9.83 16.49
CA PRO A 252 -5.39 10.50 17.71
C PRO A 252 -6.55 10.87 18.62
N GLY A 253 -6.34 10.72 19.93
CA GLY A 253 -7.36 11.01 20.94
C GLY A 253 -8.40 9.91 21.13
N LYS A 254 -8.45 8.91 20.25
CA LYS A 254 -9.31 7.73 20.42
C LYS A 254 -8.53 6.57 21.06
N LYS A 255 -9.21 5.84 21.94
CA LYS A 255 -8.59 4.77 22.73
C LYS A 255 -8.08 3.62 21.87
N ASP A 256 -8.90 3.15 20.95
CA ASP A 256 -8.64 1.91 20.18
C ASP A 256 -9.20 1.98 18.75
N LEU A 257 -9.31 3.20 18.17
CA LEU A 257 -9.78 3.40 16.82
C LEU A 257 -8.60 3.39 15.84
N TYR A 258 -8.55 2.33 15.05
CA TYR A 258 -7.62 2.14 13.93
C TYR A 258 -8.44 2.02 12.65
N ILE A 259 -8.05 2.75 11.61
CA ILE A 259 -8.74 2.77 10.32
C ILE A 259 -7.84 2.08 9.29
N ALA A 260 -8.38 1.05 8.64
CA ALA A 260 -7.79 0.47 7.44
C ALA A 260 -8.17 1.35 6.24
N CYS A 261 -7.17 1.88 5.57
CA CYS A 261 -7.34 2.61 4.32
C CYS A 261 -7.10 1.65 3.16
N ALA A 262 -8.14 1.39 2.38
CA ALA A 262 -8.05 0.47 1.25
C ALA A 262 -8.47 1.14 -0.05
N ASP A 263 -7.86 0.71 -1.15
CA ASP A 263 -8.21 1.11 -2.50
C ASP A 263 -9.13 0.06 -3.14
N ARG A 264 -10.21 0.51 -3.75
CA ARG A 264 -11.05 -0.29 -4.66
C ARG A 264 -10.60 0.01 -6.09
N TRP A 265 -9.59 -0.71 -6.54
CA TRP A 265 -8.93 -0.43 -7.80
C TRP A 265 -9.83 -0.55 -9.03
N LEU A 266 -10.74 -1.55 -9.02
CA LEU A 266 -11.56 -1.90 -10.17
C LEU A 266 -13.06 -1.91 -9.80
N PRO A 267 -13.68 -0.76 -9.49
CA PRO A 267 -15.09 -0.70 -9.11
C PRO A 267 -16.04 -1.21 -10.21
N HIS A 268 -15.58 -1.25 -11.46
CA HIS A 268 -16.33 -1.77 -12.61
C HIS A 268 -16.19 -3.28 -12.81
N ARG A 269 -15.39 -4.00 -11.98
CA ARG A 269 -15.13 -5.45 -12.07
C ARG A 269 -15.51 -6.21 -10.80
N MET A 270 -16.50 -5.72 -10.07
CA MET A 270 -16.98 -6.36 -8.84
C MET A 270 -17.73 -7.69 -9.07
N ASP A 271 -18.02 -8.01 -10.32
CA ASP A 271 -18.71 -9.22 -10.75
C ASP A 271 -17.78 -10.41 -11.02
N VAL A 272 -16.47 -10.21 -11.02
CA VAL A 272 -15.49 -11.28 -11.28
C VAL A 272 -15.25 -12.10 -10.01
N PRO A 273 -15.57 -13.42 -9.99
CA PRO A 273 -15.37 -14.25 -8.81
C PRO A 273 -13.90 -14.47 -8.49
N TYR A 274 -13.55 -14.46 -7.20
CA TYR A 274 -12.16 -14.66 -6.75
C TYR A 274 -11.56 -15.97 -7.26
N GLU A 275 -12.30 -17.06 -7.22
CA GLU A 275 -11.82 -18.39 -7.61
C GLU A 275 -11.34 -18.44 -9.07
N LEU A 276 -11.91 -17.59 -9.93
CA LEU A 276 -11.53 -17.53 -11.34
C LEU A 276 -10.13 -16.97 -11.53
N TYR A 277 -9.82 -15.84 -10.89
CA TYR A 277 -8.50 -15.25 -11.02
C TYR A 277 -7.49 -15.85 -10.04
N GLU A 278 -7.90 -16.39 -8.88
CA GLU A 278 -7.03 -17.23 -8.04
C GLU A 278 -6.42 -18.36 -8.88
N LYS A 279 -7.28 -19.09 -9.60
CA LYS A 279 -6.82 -20.16 -10.48
C LYS A 279 -5.92 -19.63 -11.61
N ALA A 280 -6.32 -18.53 -12.25
CA ALA A 280 -5.54 -17.97 -13.36
C ALA A 280 -4.12 -17.54 -12.91
N PHE A 281 -4.00 -16.90 -11.75
CA PHE A 281 -2.68 -16.55 -11.19
C PHE A 281 -1.90 -17.79 -10.76
N ALA A 282 -2.54 -18.76 -10.12
CA ALA A 282 -1.89 -20.04 -9.79
C ALA A 282 -1.37 -20.77 -11.04
N ASP A 283 -2.13 -20.80 -12.12
CA ASP A 283 -1.70 -21.40 -13.39
C ASP A 283 -0.55 -20.59 -14.04
N ALA A 284 -0.59 -19.26 -13.97
CA ALA A 284 0.45 -18.40 -14.54
C ALA A 284 1.81 -18.54 -13.86
N PHE A 285 1.82 -18.70 -12.53
CA PHE A 285 3.04 -18.67 -11.71
C PHE A 285 3.40 -20.01 -11.07
N GLY A 286 2.50 -21.02 -11.10
CA GLY A 286 2.68 -22.30 -10.44
C GLY A 286 3.89 -23.07 -10.98
N TYR A 287 4.63 -23.71 -10.07
CA TYR A 287 5.83 -24.49 -10.45
C TYR A 287 5.50 -25.71 -11.31
N ASP A 288 4.33 -26.32 -11.08
CA ASP A 288 3.87 -27.52 -11.79
C ASP A 288 2.98 -27.19 -13.00
N SER A 289 2.74 -25.92 -13.30
CA SER A 289 1.92 -25.49 -14.44
C SER A 289 2.59 -25.82 -15.76
N THR A 290 1.82 -26.35 -16.69
CA THR A 290 2.29 -26.61 -18.06
C THR A 290 2.48 -25.30 -18.84
N PRO A 291 3.28 -25.28 -19.93
CA PRO A 291 3.38 -24.12 -20.80
C PRO A 291 2.03 -23.64 -21.36
N GLU A 292 1.14 -24.58 -21.67
CA GLU A 292 -0.20 -24.30 -22.20
C GLU A 292 -1.09 -23.61 -21.16
N GLU A 293 -1.03 -24.04 -19.89
CA GLU A 293 -1.77 -23.42 -18.78
C GLU A 293 -1.26 -22.01 -18.52
N ARG A 294 0.07 -21.78 -18.47
CA ARG A 294 0.65 -20.45 -18.31
C ARG A 294 0.26 -19.50 -19.41
N ASP A 295 0.30 -19.95 -20.66
CA ASP A 295 -0.07 -19.17 -21.82
C ASP A 295 -1.58 -18.83 -21.85
N ALA A 296 -2.42 -19.79 -21.45
CA ALA A 296 -3.87 -19.57 -21.31
C ALA A 296 -4.17 -18.55 -20.20
N ALA A 297 -3.53 -18.67 -19.04
CA ALA A 297 -3.67 -17.77 -17.91
C ALA A 297 -3.17 -16.34 -18.26
N GLY A 298 -2.02 -16.24 -18.94
CA GLY A 298 -1.47 -14.96 -19.39
C GLY A 298 -2.37 -14.19 -20.37
N ARG A 299 -3.20 -14.92 -21.15
CA ARG A 299 -4.24 -14.29 -22.01
C ARG A 299 -5.50 -13.95 -21.21
N LEU A 300 -5.86 -14.75 -20.21
CA LEU A 300 -7.09 -14.59 -19.44
C LEU A 300 -7.02 -13.40 -18.48
N ILE A 301 -5.94 -13.28 -17.69
CA ILE A 301 -5.78 -12.26 -16.64
C ILE A 301 -6.09 -10.84 -17.15
N PRO A 302 -5.52 -10.35 -18.26
CA PRO A 302 -5.82 -9.01 -18.76
C PRO A 302 -7.30 -8.80 -19.12
N THR A 303 -8.00 -9.87 -19.52
CA THR A 303 -9.45 -9.78 -19.84
C THR A 303 -10.32 -9.73 -18.60
N LEU A 304 -9.87 -10.31 -17.49
CA LEU A 304 -10.53 -10.23 -16.19
C LEU A 304 -10.34 -8.85 -15.56
N GLU A 305 -9.14 -8.32 -15.65
CA GLU A 305 -8.74 -7.11 -14.97
C GLU A 305 -9.27 -5.85 -15.68
N GLN A 306 -9.02 -5.69 -16.97
CA GLN A 306 -9.38 -4.49 -17.76
C GLN A 306 -9.12 -3.20 -16.97
N PRO A 307 -7.87 -2.91 -16.58
CA PRO A 307 -7.57 -1.90 -15.58
C PRO A 307 -7.95 -0.49 -16.04
N ASN A 308 -8.72 0.21 -15.21
CA ASN A 308 -9.01 1.63 -15.32
C ASN A 308 -8.89 2.29 -13.94
N THR A 309 -7.67 2.48 -13.50
CA THR A 309 -7.38 3.01 -12.16
C THR A 309 -7.75 4.49 -11.97
N ARG A 310 -8.10 5.23 -13.03
CA ARG A 310 -8.66 6.59 -12.94
C ARG A 310 -9.99 6.63 -12.17
N GLU A 311 -10.73 5.51 -12.21
CA GLU A 311 -12.04 5.35 -11.57
C GLU A 311 -11.94 4.61 -10.23
N ALA A 312 -10.72 4.28 -9.79
CA ALA A 312 -10.52 3.63 -8.50
C ALA A 312 -11.20 4.42 -7.37
N ASP A 313 -11.70 3.70 -6.38
CA ASP A 313 -12.44 4.22 -5.24
C ASP A 313 -11.80 3.74 -3.94
N TYR A 314 -12.40 4.05 -2.81
CA TYR A 314 -11.81 3.76 -1.50
C TYR A 314 -12.79 3.01 -0.61
N VAL A 315 -12.24 2.16 0.26
CA VAL A 315 -12.97 1.48 1.35
C VAL A 315 -12.20 1.74 2.63
N TRP A 316 -12.72 2.59 3.50
CA TRP A 316 -12.11 2.90 4.78
C TRP A 316 -12.98 2.34 5.90
N LEU A 317 -12.45 1.37 6.64
CA LEU A 317 -13.18 0.67 7.69
C LEU A 317 -12.43 0.71 9.00
N PRO A 318 -13.13 0.89 10.13
CA PRO A 318 -12.54 0.81 11.46
C PRO A 318 -12.35 -0.65 11.87
N PHE A 319 -11.20 -0.95 12.50
CA PHE A 319 -11.00 -2.25 13.12
C PHE A 319 -11.83 -2.42 14.38
N ARG A 320 -12.49 -3.57 14.50
CA ARG A 320 -13.05 -4.09 15.73
C ARG A 320 -12.13 -5.16 16.28
N PHE A 321 -11.80 -5.07 17.57
CA PHE A 321 -10.89 -6.01 18.24
C PHE A 321 -11.65 -6.96 19.17
N ASP A 322 -11.29 -8.25 19.09
CA ASP A 322 -11.71 -9.29 20.01
C ASP A 322 -10.46 -10.07 20.46
N GLY A 323 -10.01 -9.81 21.69
CA GLY A 323 -8.71 -10.28 22.16
C GLY A 323 -7.57 -9.74 21.30
N GLU A 324 -6.82 -10.65 20.68
CA GLU A 324 -5.73 -10.32 19.73
C GLU A 324 -6.20 -10.27 18.28
N MET A 325 -7.37 -10.81 17.96
CA MET A 325 -7.91 -10.74 16.60
C MET A 325 -8.45 -9.34 16.30
N ALA A 326 -8.19 -8.85 15.10
CA ALA A 326 -8.73 -7.60 14.57
C ALA A 326 -9.61 -7.92 13.35
N TYR A 327 -10.84 -7.46 13.40
CA TYR A 327 -11.84 -7.67 12.35
C TYR A 327 -12.20 -6.37 11.65
N LEU A 328 -12.48 -6.48 10.37
CA LEU A 328 -13.09 -5.44 9.56
C LEU A 328 -14.50 -5.90 9.20
N ASP A 329 -15.49 -5.28 9.82
CA ASP A 329 -16.88 -5.49 9.49
C ASP A 329 -17.30 -4.47 8.44
N TRP A 330 -18.20 -4.85 7.51
CA TRP A 330 -18.72 -3.91 6.53
C TRP A 330 -19.64 -2.88 7.17
N HIS A 331 -19.41 -1.63 6.86
CA HIS A 331 -20.27 -0.50 7.22
C HIS A 331 -20.55 0.34 5.97
N ASP A 332 -21.82 0.55 5.65
CA ASP A 332 -22.22 1.51 4.60
C ASP A 332 -21.83 2.93 4.99
N GLU A 333 -21.94 3.25 6.29
CA GLU A 333 -21.51 4.50 6.91
C GLU A 333 -21.03 4.22 8.33
N TRP A 334 -20.06 4.95 8.80
CA TRP A 334 -19.60 4.94 10.19
C TRP A 334 -19.09 6.32 10.60
N ARG A 335 -19.04 6.60 11.91
CA ARG A 335 -18.64 7.89 12.44
C ARG A 335 -17.55 7.73 13.49
N ILE A 336 -16.59 8.66 13.50
CA ILE A 336 -15.51 8.68 14.51
C ILE A 336 -16.08 8.84 15.93
N GLU A 337 -17.18 9.57 16.07
CA GLU A 337 -17.86 9.84 17.34
C GLU A 337 -18.43 8.57 17.98
N ASP A 338 -18.71 7.53 17.22
CA ASP A 338 -19.24 6.25 17.71
C ASP A 338 -18.17 5.42 18.46
N TYR A 339 -16.91 5.85 18.41
CA TYR A 339 -15.75 5.18 19.03
C TYR A 339 -15.21 5.98 20.23
N GLU A 340 -14.74 5.24 21.31
CA GLU A 340 -14.19 5.84 22.54
C GLU A 340 -12.81 6.52 22.32
#